data_f5223a462aa2ac7b2cd5ddf48b236100
#
_entry.id   f5223a462aa2ac7b2cd5ddf48b236100
#
_cell.length_a   1.000
_cell.length_b   1.000
_cell.length_c   1.000
_cell.angle_alpha   90.00
_cell.angle_beta   90.00
_cell.angle_gamma   90.00
#
_symmetry.space_group_name_H-M   'P 1'
#
loop_
_entity.id
_entity.type
_entity.pdbx_description
1 polymer ?
#
loop_
_entity_poly.entity_id
_entity_poly.type
_entity_poly.pdbx_seq_one_letter_code
_entity_poly.pdbx_strand_id
1 'polypeptide(L)'
;GFPGNVTVRMMYTLTDDNGFRIDYEAETDRDTLFCPTNHAYFNLAGMGTPTTSIEDHLVRINADFYLPIDMNTNNTGEVRAVGDTPFDFRDYHSIGERINRKDLQLLNGHGYDHCFVLKKPALHELSFAATCISPSSGRRMDIYTTEPGLIMYTGNYLPGFTGMHGTVYPRRSAVCFETQCFPDTPNNPHFPSIVLREGDLYKQHVFINSVRNHEKQNHSLFGMPAGIP
;
A
#
# COMPACT_ATOMS: atom_id res chain seq x y z
N GLY A 1 6.07 -25.27 -7.01
CA GLY A 1 5.10 -24.41 -6.33
C GLY A 1 4.91 -24.82 -4.88
N PHE A 2 4.11 -24.08 -4.14
CA PHE A 2 3.74 -24.45 -2.78
C PHE A 2 2.79 -25.65 -2.76
N PRO A 3 2.70 -26.42 -1.63
CA PRO A 3 1.81 -27.58 -1.54
C PRO A 3 0.34 -27.20 -1.68
N GLY A 4 -0.48 -28.18 -2.10
CA GLY A 4 -1.93 -28.10 -2.14
C GLY A 4 -2.52 -27.33 -3.32
N ASN A 5 -3.83 -27.42 -3.41
CA ASN A 5 -4.66 -26.61 -4.30
C ASN A 5 -5.35 -25.55 -3.44
N VAL A 6 -5.16 -24.28 -3.78
CA VAL A 6 -5.79 -23.16 -3.09
C VAL A 6 -6.95 -22.65 -3.92
N THR A 7 -8.16 -22.66 -3.35
CA THR A 7 -9.33 -22.00 -3.93
C THR A 7 -9.43 -20.59 -3.34
N VAL A 8 -9.38 -19.58 -4.19
CA VAL A 8 -9.47 -18.17 -3.78
C VAL A 8 -10.74 -17.56 -4.33
N ARG A 9 -11.54 -16.95 -3.45
CA ARG A 9 -12.63 -16.06 -3.81
C ARG A 9 -12.23 -14.63 -3.51
N MET A 10 -12.28 -13.77 -4.52
CA MET A 10 -12.08 -12.34 -4.37
C MET A 10 -13.35 -11.60 -4.77
N MET A 11 -13.81 -10.69 -3.93
CA MET A 11 -15.00 -9.89 -4.17
C MET A 11 -14.66 -8.41 -4.13
N TYR A 12 -15.03 -7.70 -5.19
CA TYR A 12 -14.98 -6.25 -5.28
C TYR A 12 -16.36 -5.67 -5.04
N THR A 13 -16.45 -4.71 -4.13
CA THR A 13 -17.71 -4.00 -3.83
C THR A 13 -17.48 -2.50 -3.95
N LEU A 14 -18.28 -1.83 -4.76
CA LEU A 14 -18.37 -0.37 -4.77
C LEU A 14 -19.53 0.03 -3.86
N THR A 15 -19.27 0.99 -2.97
CA THR A 15 -20.27 1.50 -2.03
C THR A 15 -20.81 2.86 -2.50
N ASP A 16 -22.02 3.23 -2.06
CA ASP A 16 -22.69 4.48 -2.47
C ASP A 16 -21.95 5.74 -1.95
N ASP A 17 -21.08 5.59 -0.94
CA ASP A 17 -20.26 6.66 -0.35
C ASP A 17 -18.84 6.74 -0.92
N ASN A 18 -18.64 6.25 -2.16
CA ASN A 18 -17.38 6.22 -2.89
C ASN A 18 -16.31 5.30 -2.28
N GLY A 19 -16.73 4.29 -1.53
CA GLY A 19 -15.85 3.24 -1.03
C GLY A 19 -15.63 2.14 -2.08
N PHE A 20 -14.43 1.58 -2.07
CA PHE A 20 -14.05 0.39 -2.81
C PHE A 20 -13.51 -0.65 -1.83
N ARG A 21 -14.26 -1.74 -1.69
CA ARG A 21 -13.92 -2.84 -0.79
C ARG A 21 -13.42 -4.03 -1.59
N ILE A 22 -12.38 -4.66 -1.08
CA ILE A 22 -11.81 -5.89 -1.62
C ILE A 22 -11.81 -6.92 -0.48
N ASP A 23 -12.57 -7.99 -0.68
CA ASP A 23 -12.63 -9.11 0.25
C ASP A 23 -11.95 -10.33 -0.37
N TYR A 24 -11.06 -10.97 0.38
CA TYR A 24 -10.45 -12.24 0.01
C TYR A 24 -10.91 -13.31 0.98
N GLU A 25 -11.29 -14.45 0.43
CA GLU A 25 -11.47 -15.71 1.15
C GLU A 25 -10.67 -16.79 0.45
N ALA A 26 -10.00 -17.66 1.20
CA ALA A 26 -9.27 -18.77 0.62
C ALA A 26 -9.32 -20.01 1.52
N GLU A 27 -9.34 -21.16 0.88
CA GLU A 27 -9.26 -22.49 1.48
C GLU A 27 -8.22 -23.33 0.72
N THR A 28 -7.66 -24.32 1.39
CA THR A 28 -6.66 -25.22 0.80
C THR A 28 -6.96 -26.68 1.17
N ASP A 29 -6.54 -27.61 0.31
CA ASP A 29 -6.59 -29.05 0.57
C ASP A 29 -5.32 -29.62 1.24
N ARG A 30 -4.35 -28.76 1.56
CA ARG A 30 -3.11 -29.07 2.31
C ARG A 30 -2.55 -27.81 2.94
N ASP A 31 -1.83 -27.95 4.04
CA ASP A 31 -1.07 -26.84 4.63
C ASP A 31 -0.16 -26.19 3.57
N THR A 32 -0.29 -24.89 3.39
CA THR A 32 0.44 -24.12 2.38
C THR A 32 0.77 -22.72 2.86
N LEU A 33 1.55 -21.97 2.07
CA LEU A 33 1.81 -20.55 2.31
C LEU A 33 0.85 -19.71 1.46
N PHE A 34 0.18 -18.75 2.09
CA PHE A 34 -0.76 -17.88 1.40
C PHE A 34 -0.72 -16.44 1.91
N CYS A 35 -0.46 -15.49 1.02
CA CYS A 35 -0.39 -14.07 1.33
C CYS A 35 -0.74 -13.26 0.07
N PRO A 36 -2.03 -13.01 -0.20
CA PRO A 36 -2.45 -12.24 -1.35
C PRO A 36 -2.29 -10.74 -1.11
N THR A 37 -2.20 -9.98 -2.20
CA THR A 37 -2.31 -8.52 -2.20
C THR A 37 -3.02 -8.03 -3.44
N ASN A 38 -3.37 -6.74 -3.47
CA ASN A 38 -3.85 -6.04 -4.66
C ASN A 38 -2.79 -5.05 -5.12
N HIS A 39 -2.32 -5.20 -6.36
CA HIS A 39 -1.26 -4.38 -6.94
C HIS A 39 -1.82 -3.34 -7.92
N ALA A 40 -2.84 -2.59 -7.48
CA ALA A 40 -3.40 -1.51 -8.28
C ALA A 40 -2.46 -0.30 -8.32
N TYR A 41 -2.30 0.28 -9.50
CA TYR A 41 -1.50 1.46 -9.76
C TYR A 41 -2.37 2.71 -9.72
N PHE A 42 -2.14 3.59 -8.75
CA PHE A 42 -2.93 4.81 -8.55
C PHE A 42 -2.17 6.05 -9.01
N ASN A 43 -2.86 6.93 -9.72
CA ASN A 43 -2.47 8.32 -9.90
C ASN A 43 -3.68 9.21 -9.67
N LEU A 44 -3.73 9.85 -8.51
CA LEU A 44 -4.89 10.65 -8.11
C LEU A 44 -4.99 11.99 -8.88
N ALA A 45 -3.93 12.42 -9.56
CA ALA A 45 -4.02 13.57 -10.47
C ALA A 45 -4.93 13.25 -11.67
N GLY A 46 -5.03 11.99 -12.05
CA GLY A 46 -5.85 11.50 -13.15
C GLY A 46 -5.04 11.20 -14.40
N MET A 47 -5.65 10.47 -15.31
CA MET A 47 -5.06 10.09 -16.59
C MET A 47 -5.12 11.27 -17.58
N GLY A 48 -4.07 11.42 -18.39
CA GLY A 48 -4.03 12.45 -19.44
C GLY A 48 -3.79 13.87 -18.94
N THR A 49 -3.36 14.04 -17.69
CA THR A 49 -2.92 15.34 -17.16
C THR A 49 -1.52 15.67 -17.67
N PRO A 50 -1.11 16.97 -17.77
CA PRO A 50 0.22 17.36 -18.21
C PRO A 50 1.34 16.78 -17.33
N THR A 51 1.06 16.51 -16.06
CA THR A 51 1.98 15.87 -15.13
C THR A 51 1.52 14.44 -14.87
N THR A 52 2.23 13.49 -15.40
CA THR A 52 2.00 12.07 -15.12
C THR A 52 2.67 11.60 -13.84
N SER A 53 3.54 12.42 -13.23
CA SER A 53 4.28 12.08 -12.02
C SER A 53 3.38 12.08 -10.78
N ILE A 54 3.68 11.16 -9.84
CA ILE A 54 3.04 11.10 -8.52
C ILE A 54 3.90 11.76 -7.42
N GLU A 55 4.99 12.44 -7.80
CA GLU A 55 5.94 12.98 -6.82
C GLU A 55 5.37 14.12 -5.98
N ASP A 56 4.32 14.81 -6.46
CA ASP A 56 3.57 15.84 -5.72
C ASP A 56 2.52 15.25 -4.75
N HIS A 57 2.21 13.95 -4.87
CA HIS A 57 1.20 13.33 -4.01
C HIS A 57 1.68 13.30 -2.56
N LEU A 58 0.83 13.76 -1.66
CA LEU A 58 1.06 13.72 -0.22
C LEU A 58 0.66 12.36 0.32
N VAL A 59 1.55 11.73 1.06
CA VAL A 59 1.30 10.42 1.68
C VAL A 59 1.50 10.53 3.18
N ARG A 60 0.62 9.84 3.93
CA ARG A 60 0.75 9.58 5.36
C ARG A 60 0.49 8.08 5.59
N ILE A 61 1.36 7.42 6.37
CA ILE A 61 1.28 6.00 6.70
C ILE A 61 1.26 5.81 8.21
N ASN A 62 0.34 4.99 8.70
CA ASN A 62 0.20 4.67 10.12
C ASN A 62 1.20 3.58 10.55
N ALA A 63 2.49 3.89 10.49
CA ALA A 63 3.57 2.97 10.82
C ALA A 63 4.74 3.68 11.51
N ASP A 64 5.33 3.05 12.55
CA ASP A 64 6.55 3.51 13.19
C ASP A 64 7.79 2.76 12.68
N PHE A 65 7.59 1.66 11.92
CA PHE A 65 8.65 0.80 11.42
C PHE A 65 8.41 0.43 9.96
N TYR A 66 9.49 0.04 9.28
CA TYR A 66 9.46 -0.54 7.94
C TYR A 66 10.44 -1.71 7.87
N LEU A 67 10.34 -2.51 6.83
CA LEU A 67 11.19 -3.66 6.57
C LEU A 67 12.24 -3.30 5.52
N PRO A 68 13.55 -3.25 5.88
CA PRO A 68 14.64 -3.03 4.94
C PRO A 68 14.77 -4.14 3.92
N ILE A 69 15.24 -3.76 2.72
CA ILE A 69 15.54 -4.66 1.62
C ILE A 69 17.03 -4.66 1.27
N ASP A 70 17.53 -5.76 0.74
CA ASP A 70 18.86 -5.86 0.16
C ASP A 70 18.94 -5.28 -1.27
N MET A 71 20.10 -5.35 -1.89
CA MET A 71 20.31 -4.88 -3.27
C MET A 71 19.53 -5.65 -4.34
N ASN A 72 19.00 -6.82 -4.01
CA ASN A 72 18.15 -7.64 -4.88
C ASN A 72 16.66 -7.45 -4.56
N THR A 73 16.31 -6.45 -3.73
CA THR A 73 14.96 -6.15 -3.24
C THR A 73 14.35 -7.22 -2.32
N ASN A 74 15.14 -8.16 -1.80
CA ASN A 74 14.67 -9.12 -0.82
C ASN A 74 14.63 -8.50 0.58
N ASN A 75 13.62 -8.86 1.38
CA ASN A 75 13.56 -8.45 2.78
C ASN A 75 14.70 -9.07 3.58
N THR A 76 15.30 -8.27 4.48
CA THR A 76 16.44 -8.71 5.31
C THR A 76 16.01 -9.37 6.61
N GLY A 77 14.72 -9.38 6.93
CA GLY A 77 14.19 -9.80 8.24
C GLY A 77 14.31 -8.72 9.32
N GLU A 78 15.01 -7.63 9.06
CA GLU A 78 15.10 -6.51 9.99
C GLU A 78 13.78 -5.73 10.07
N VAL A 79 13.45 -5.22 11.28
CA VAL A 79 12.39 -4.25 11.52
C VAL A 79 13.04 -2.95 11.96
N ARG A 80 13.00 -1.92 11.13
CA ARG A 80 13.70 -0.65 11.35
C ARG A 80 12.72 0.49 11.59
N ALA A 81 13.03 1.36 12.58
CA ALA A 81 12.25 2.56 12.85
C ALA A 81 12.28 3.53 11.64
N VAL A 82 11.16 4.18 11.37
CA VAL A 82 11.06 5.18 10.29
C VAL A 82 11.67 6.53 10.68
N GLY A 83 11.77 6.83 11.98
CA GLY A 83 12.28 8.12 12.47
C GLY A 83 13.67 8.44 11.91
N ASP A 84 13.89 9.70 11.55
CA ASP A 84 15.14 10.22 10.96
C ASP A 84 15.55 9.58 9.62
N THR A 85 14.63 8.85 8.96
CA THR A 85 14.85 8.22 7.66
C THR A 85 13.97 8.85 6.57
N PRO A 86 14.26 8.60 5.28
CA PRO A 86 13.34 9.00 4.20
C PRO A 86 11.97 8.32 4.26
N PHE A 87 11.83 7.25 5.05
CA PHE A 87 10.61 6.45 5.20
C PHE A 87 9.65 6.98 6.28
N ASP A 88 9.94 8.11 6.91
CA ASP A 88 9.06 8.70 7.92
C ASP A 88 7.85 9.39 7.27
N PHE A 89 6.78 8.63 7.06
CA PHE A 89 5.48 9.10 6.58
C PHE A 89 4.42 9.15 7.69
N ARG A 90 4.83 9.27 8.97
CA ARG A 90 3.88 9.44 10.08
C ARG A 90 3.06 10.72 9.97
N ASP A 91 3.66 11.76 9.37
CA ASP A 91 3.01 12.98 8.92
C ASP A 91 2.94 13.03 7.39
N TYR A 92 2.19 14.00 6.85
CA TYR A 92 2.07 14.17 5.40
C TYR A 92 3.38 14.68 4.79
N HIS A 93 3.93 13.88 3.89
CA HIS A 93 5.08 14.25 3.05
C HIS A 93 4.78 13.96 1.60
N SER A 94 5.26 14.81 0.69
CA SER A 94 5.19 14.48 -0.72
C SER A 94 6.17 13.35 -1.06
N ILE A 95 5.76 12.47 -1.98
CA ILE A 95 6.59 11.34 -2.43
C ILE A 95 7.95 11.86 -2.94
N GLY A 96 7.93 12.94 -3.73
CA GLY A 96 9.13 13.54 -4.32
C GLY A 96 10.10 14.20 -3.35
N GLU A 97 9.63 14.59 -2.14
CA GLU A 97 10.43 15.35 -1.17
C GLU A 97 11.74 14.64 -0.79
N ARG A 98 11.68 13.32 -0.65
CA ARG A 98 12.81 12.54 -0.13
C ARG A 98 13.21 11.36 -1.00
N ILE A 99 12.46 11.00 -2.04
CA ILE A 99 12.67 9.81 -2.88
C ILE A 99 14.05 9.76 -3.56
N ASN A 100 14.69 10.92 -3.74
CA ASN A 100 16.00 11.04 -4.38
C ASN A 100 17.13 11.27 -3.38
N ARG A 101 16.89 11.15 -2.06
CA ARG A 101 17.96 11.25 -1.05
C ARG A 101 18.99 10.14 -1.25
N LYS A 102 20.24 10.42 -0.89
CA LYS A 102 21.31 9.42 -0.86
C LYS A 102 21.13 8.53 0.38
N ASP A 103 20.24 7.57 0.27
CA ASP A 103 19.92 6.59 1.29
C ASP A 103 20.02 5.19 0.68
N LEU A 104 20.63 4.24 1.40
CA LEU A 104 20.89 2.90 0.89
C LEU A 104 19.58 2.16 0.52
N GLN A 105 18.52 2.35 1.31
CA GLN A 105 17.25 1.69 1.09
C GLN A 105 16.55 2.26 -0.16
N LEU A 106 16.59 3.58 -0.36
CA LEU A 106 16.10 4.20 -1.58
C LEU A 106 16.91 3.79 -2.82
N LEU A 107 18.22 3.55 -2.66
CA LEU A 107 19.05 3.03 -3.75
C LEU A 107 18.67 1.58 -4.08
N ASN A 108 18.50 0.72 -3.08
CA ASN A 108 18.10 -0.68 -3.26
C ASN A 108 16.73 -0.80 -3.96
N GLY A 109 15.74 -0.01 -3.57
CA GLY A 109 14.39 0.00 -4.16
C GLY A 109 14.24 0.88 -5.41
N HIS A 110 15.30 1.59 -5.83
CA HIS A 110 15.24 2.62 -6.88
C HIS A 110 14.20 3.73 -6.61
N GLY A 111 13.83 3.90 -5.35
CA GLY A 111 12.78 4.74 -4.79
C GLY A 111 12.10 4.01 -3.64
N TYR A 112 10.83 4.30 -3.37
CA TYR A 112 10.08 3.52 -2.38
C TYR A 112 9.58 2.22 -3.00
N ASP A 113 9.87 1.11 -2.32
CA ASP A 113 9.43 -0.26 -2.61
C ASP A 113 9.57 -1.10 -1.34
N HIS A 114 8.97 -0.63 -0.26
CA HIS A 114 9.22 -1.16 1.08
C HIS A 114 7.92 -1.44 1.81
N CYS A 115 7.94 -2.49 2.62
CA CYS A 115 6.83 -2.84 3.49
C CYS A 115 6.90 -2.04 4.80
N PHE A 116 5.85 -1.27 5.08
CA PHE A 116 5.64 -0.59 6.34
C PHE A 116 4.92 -1.50 7.32
N VAL A 117 5.39 -1.54 8.56
CA VAL A 117 4.78 -2.29 9.66
C VAL A 117 3.66 -1.42 10.25
N LEU A 118 2.42 -1.74 9.93
CA LEU A 118 1.27 -0.97 10.34
C LEU A 118 1.02 -1.06 11.86
N LYS A 119 0.62 0.05 12.46
CA LYS A 119 0.07 0.06 13.81
C LYS A 119 -1.31 -0.56 13.78
N LYS A 120 -1.46 -1.71 14.43
CA LYS A 120 -2.73 -2.45 14.50
C LYS A 120 -3.28 -2.41 15.93
N PRO A 121 -4.57 -2.07 16.13
CA PRO A 121 -5.22 -2.18 17.44
C PRO A 121 -5.29 -3.64 17.91
N ALA A 122 -5.60 -4.54 16.99
CA ALA A 122 -5.55 -5.99 17.18
C ALA A 122 -5.19 -6.67 15.86
N LEU A 123 -4.68 -7.90 15.93
CA LEU A 123 -4.36 -8.70 14.75
C LEU A 123 -5.66 -8.96 13.94
N HIS A 124 -5.59 -8.80 12.63
CA HIS A 124 -6.72 -8.96 11.69
C HIS A 124 -7.90 -7.99 11.91
N GLU A 125 -7.73 -6.94 12.71
CA GLU A 125 -8.73 -5.88 12.79
C GLU A 125 -8.63 -4.94 11.60
N LEU A 126 -9.78 -4.59 10.99
CA LEU A 126 -9.82 -3.57 9.94
C LEU A 126 -9.49 -2.20 10.54
N SER A 127 -8.36 -1.64 10.17
CA SER A 127 -7.87 -0.39 10.74
C SER A 127 -7.18 0.48 9.69
N PHE A 128 -7.07 1.77 10.00
CA PHE A 128 -6.44 2.75 9.12
C PHE A 128 -4.97 2.40 8.86
N ALA A 129 -4.58 2.40 7.57
CA ALA A 129 -3.25 2.12 7.08
C ALA A 129 -2.55 3.35 6.50
N ALA A 130 -3.16 4.02 5.54
CA ALA A 130 -2.52 5.13 4.84
C ALA A 130 -3.54 6.12 4.25
N THR A 131 -3.08 7.33 3.98
CA THR A 131 -3.77 8.32 3.14
C THR A 131 -2.86 8.74 2.00
N CYS A 132 -3.42 8.89 0.81
CA CYS A 132 -2.77 9.53 -0.34
C CYS A 132 -3.64 10.67 -0.86
N ILE A 133 -3.04 11.84 -1.14
CA ILE A 133 -3.73 13.03 -1.62
C ILE A 133 -2.99 13.59 -2.83
N SER A 134 -3.72 13.88 -3.91
CA SER A 134 -3.18 14.70 -5.00
C SER A 134 -3.58 16.17 -4.81
N PRO A 135 -2.65 17.07 -4.54
CA PRO A 135 -2.95 18.49 -4.39
C PRO A 135 -3.52 19.11 -5.67
N SER A 136 -3.09 18.64 -6.83
CA SER A 136 -3.51 19.17 -8.13
C SER A 136 -4.96 18.89 -8.46
N SER A 137 -5.48 17.69 -8.08
CA SER A 137 -6.87 17.29 -8.36
C SER A 137 -7.81 17.44 -7.18
N GLY A 138 -7.28 17.59 -5.97
CA GLY A 138 -8.04 17.54 -4.72
C GLY A 138 -8.59 16.15 -4.37
N ARG A 139 -8.18 15.08 -5.10
CA ARG A 139 -8.59 13.72 -4.76
C ARG A 139 -7.79 13.21 -3.58
N ARG A 140 -8.49 12.52 -2.69
CA ARG A 140 -7.94 11.85 -1.51
C ARG A 140 -8.37 10.39 -1.52
N MET A 141 -7.49 9.52 -1.09
CA MET A 141 -7.71 8.09 -0.91
C MET A 141 -7.25 7.70 0.50
N ASP A 142 -8.16 7.17 1.31
CA ASP A 142 -7.86 6.59 2.62
C ASP A 142 -7.96 5.07 2.54
N ILE A 143 -6.94 4.38 3.06
CA ILE A 143 -6.77 2.94 2.96
C ILE A 143 -6.89 2.33 4.35
N TYR A 144 -7.72 1.30 4.46
CA TYR A 144 -7.90 0.48 5.66
C TYR A 144 -7.65 -0.98 5.30
N THR A 145 -7.10 -1.75 6.21
CA THR A 145 -6.80 -3.17 5.98
C THR A 145 -6.83 -3.98 7.26
N THR A 146 -7.09 -5.28 7.12
CA THR A 146 -6.88 -6.27 8.18
C THR A 146 -5.43 -6.74 8.27
N GLU A 147 -4.60 -6.46 7.27
CA GLU A 147 -3.23 -6.95 7.16
C GLU A 147 -2.23 -6.15 8.02
N PRO A 148 -1.12 -6.78 8.46
CA PRO A 148 -0.11 -6.13 9.28
C PRO A 148 0.85 -5.23 8.51
N GLY A 149 0.96 -5.40 7.19
CA GLY A 149 1.90 -4.71 6.34
C GLY A 149 1.24 -3.92 5.22
N LEU A 150 1.96 -2.90 4.77
CA LEU A 150 1.62 -2.10 3.60
C LEU A 150 2.88 -1.82 2.79
N ILE A 151 2.98 -2.37 1.58
CA ILE A 151 4.05 -1.95 0.66
C ILE A 151 3.61 -0.66 -0.03
N MET A 152 4.47 0.35 0.00
CA MET A 152 4.38 1.51 -0.86
C MET A 152 5.41 1.39 -1.98
N TYR A 153 4.92 1.18 -3.20
CA TYR A 153 5.74 1.10 -4.41
C TYR A 153 5.46 2.29 -5.32
N THR A 154 6.49 3.00 -5.71
CA THR A 154 6.37 4.28 -6.44
C THR A 154 6.59 4.15 -7.96
N GLY A 155 6.27 3.01 -8.55
CA GLY A 155 6.36 2.81 -10.00
C GLY A 155 7.79 2.97 -10.55
N ASN A 156 8.80 2.55 -9.78
CA ASN A 156 10.21 2.78 -10.05
C ASN A 156 10.71 2.11 -11.32
N TYR A 157 10.05 1.02 -11.75
CA TYR A 157 10.43 0.22 -12.92
C TYR A 157 9.47 0.38 -14.11
N LEU A 158 8.52 1.33 -14.07
CA LEU A 158 7.64 1.59 -15.20
C LEU A 158 8.47 2.07 -16.39
N PRO A 159 8.42 1.37 -17.55
CA PRO A 159 9.36 1.60 -18.65
C PRO A 159 8.94 2.73 -19.60
N GLY A 160 7.81 3.41 -19.34
CA GLY A 160 7.27 4.41 -20.26
C GLY A 160 6.42 3.77 -21.36
N PHE A 161 5.67 2.71 -21.07
CA PHE A 161 4.76 2.11 -22.05
C PHE A 161 3.55 3.00 -22.34
N THR A 162 3.03 2.89 -23.58
CA THR A 162 1.80 3.57 -23.99
C THR A 162 0.59 2.72 -23.60
N GLY A 163 -0.28 3.28 -22.82
CA GLY A 163 -1.54 2.67 -22.40
C GLY A 163 -2.76 3.24 -23.13
N MET A 164 -3.91 3.25 -22.42
CA MET A 164 -5.18 3.72 -23.01
C MET A 164 -5.08 5.16 -23.53
N HIS A 165 -5.76 5.42 -24.64
CA HIS A 165 -5.83 6.74 -25.28
C HIS A 165 -4.47 7.36 -25.65
N GLY A 166 -3.43 6.55 -25.84
CA GLY A 166 -2.08 7.03 -26.17
C GLY A 166 -1.33 7.65 -24.99
N THR A 167 -1.83 7.53 -23.76
CA THR A 167 -1.15 8.02 -22.57
C THR A 167 0.11 7.22 -22.30
N VAL A 168 1.24 7.91 -22.13
CA VAL A 168 2.51 7.27 -21.74
C VAL A 168 2.61 7.23 -20.23
N TYR A 169 2.98 6.06 -19.68
CA TYR A 169 3.19 5.85 -18.25
C TYR A 169 4.69 5.70 -17.95
N PRO A 170 5.40 6.81 -17.71
CA PRO A 170 6.83 6.78 -17.39
C PRO A 170 7.06 6.32 -15.93
N ARG A 171 8.32 6.15 -15.60
CA ARG A 171 8.77 5.94 -14.24
C ARG A 171 8.11 6.97 -13.30
N ARG A 172 7.62 6.51 -12.13
CA ARG A 172 6.95 7.34 -11.11
C ARG A 172 5.67 8.02 -11.60
N SER A 173 4.97 7.38 -12.50
CA SER A 173 3.64 7.84 -12.94
C SER A 173 2.49 7.25 -12.14
N ALA A 174 2.78 6.33 -11.22
CA ALA A 174 1.79 5.73 -10.34
C ALA A 174 2.41 5.26 -9.03
N VAL A 175 1.59 5.14 -8.00
CA VAL A 175 1.93 4.57 -6.69
C VAL A 175 1.02 3.38 -6.41
N CYS A 176 1.57 2.32 -5.84
CA CYS A 176 0.83 1.16 -5.33
C CYS A 176 0.84 1.17 -3.81
N PHE A 177 -0.27 0.73 -3.23
CA PHE A 177 -0.43 0.50 -1.80
C PHE A 177 -0.91 -0.93 -1.61
N GLU A 178 0.03 -1.84 -1.32
CA GLU A 178 -0.20 -3.27 -1.31
C GLU A 178 -0.33 -3.73 0.14
N THR A 179 -1.55 -3.95 0.57
CA THR A 179 -1.84 -4.43 1.93
C THR A 179 -1.69 -5.94 1.96
N GLN A 180 -0.80 -6.44 2.82
CA GLN A 180 -0.42 -7.85 2.88
C GLN A 180 0.28 -8.21 4.18
N CYS A 181 0.59 -9.50 4.37
CA CYS A 181 1.55 -9.95 5.37
C CYS A 181 2.97 -9.45 5.03
N PHE A 182 3.91 -9.64 5.94
CA PHE A 182 5.29 -9.24 5.70
C PHE A 182 5.94 -10.12 4.63
N PRO A 183 6.65 -9.52 3.65
CA PRO A 183 7.40 -10.29 2.68
C PRO A 183 8.45 -11.17 3.35
N ASP A 184 8.75 -12.32 2.74
CA ASP A 184 9.73 -13.31 3.20
C ASP A 184 9.47 -13.88 4.61
N THR A 185 8.20 -13.84 5.06
CA THR A 185 7.76 -14.39 6.37
C THR A 185 8.22 -15.84 6.60
N PRO A 186 8.20 -16.77 5.60
CA PRO A 186 8.60 -18.16 5.85
C PRO A 186 10.04 -18.32 6.33
N ASN A 187 10.93 -17.38 5.99
CA ASN A 187 12.33 -17.38 6.39
C ASN A 187 12.58 -16.55 7.66
N ASN A 188 11.57 -15.86 8.17
CA ASN A 188 11.65 -14.94 9.32
C ASN A 188 10.64 -15.34 10.40
N PRO A 189 10.97 -16.31 11.29
CA PRO A 189 10.03 -16.88 12.26
C PRO A 189 9.49 -15.88 13.31
N HIS A 190 10.04 -14.69 13.41
CA HIS A 190 9.55 -13.62 14.26
C HIS A 190 8.43 -12.78 13.59
N PHE A 191 8.15 -13.02 12.30
CA PHE A 191 7.02 -12.43 11.60
C PHE A 191 5.73 -13.23 11.81
N PRO A 192 4.55 -12.61 11.70
CA PRO A 192 3.27 -13.32 11.76
C PRO A 192 3.20 -14.41 10.68
N SER A 193 2.77 -15.62 11.06
CA SER A 193 2.69 -16.76 10.12
C SER A 193 1.75 -16.49 8.96
N ILE A 194 2.14 -16.95 7.76
CA ILE A 194 1.31 -16.97 6.54
C ILE A 194 0.89 -18.38 6.14
N VAL A 195 0.97 -19.33 7.07
CA VAL A 195 0.53 -20.71 6.84
C VAL A 195 -0.99 -20.76 6.83
N LEU A 196 -1.56 -21.14 5.70
CA LEU A 196 -2.96 -21.52 5.59
C LEU A 196 -3.04 -23.05 5.75
N ARG A 197 -3.75 -23.50 6.79
CA ARG A 197 -3.89 -24.92 7.09
C ARG A 197 -5.07 -25.53 6.35
N GLU A 198 -4.99 -26.83 6.09
CA GLU A 198 -6.14 -27.60 5.62
C GLU A 198 -7.33 -27.43 6.58
N GLY A 199 -8.48 -27.04 6.03
CA GLY A 199 -9.72 -26.80 6.79
C GLY A 199 -9.86 -25.40 7.41
N ASP A 200 -8.81 -24.57 7.37
CA ASP A 200 -8.92 -23.18 7.79
C ASP A 200 -9.49 -22.31 6.65
N LEU A 201 -10.26 -21.30 7.03
CA LEU A 201 -10.74 -20.26 6.11
C LEU A 201 -9.90 -18.98 6.30
N TYR A 202 -9.09 -18.64 5.30
CA TYR A 202 -8.40 -17.35 5.25
C TYR A 202 -9.38 -16.24 4.92
N LYS A 203 -9.24 -15.10 5.60
CA LYS A 203 -9.99 -13.87 5.31
C LYS A 203 -9.10 -12.65 5.38
N GLN A 204 -9.23 -11.77 4.38
CA GLN A 204 -8.59 -10.46 4.34
C GLN A 204 -9.58 -9.44 3.82
N HIS A 205 -9.55 -8.25 4.41
CA HIS A 205 -10.38 -7.12 3.99
C HIS A 205 -9.50 -5.90 3.73
N VAL A 206 -9.77 -5.25 2.61
CA VAL A 206 -9.21 -3.95 2.25
C VAL A 206 -10.37 -3.01 1.95
N PHE A 207 -10.33 -1.81 2.51
CA PHE A 207 -11.30 -0.78 2.20
C PHE A 207 -10.59 0.50 1.79
N ILE A 208 -10.92 1.01 0.62
CA ILE A 208 -10.38 2.24 0.06
C ILE A 208 -11.53 3.23 -0.04
N ASN A 209 -11.47 4.31 0.74
CA ASN A 209 -12.42 5.40 0.64
C ASN A 209 -11.84 6.51 -0.22
N SER A 210 -12.56 6.93 -1.26
CA SER A 210 -12.15 7.98 -2.18
C SER A 210 -13.02 9.22 -2.01
N VAL A 211 -12.40 10.35 -1.69
CA VAL A 211 -13.08 11.63 -1.52
C VAL A 211 -12.48 12.67 -2.44
N ARG A 212 -13.30 13.55 -3.00
CA ARG A 212 -12.85 14.76 -3.69
C ARG A 212 -13.16 15.95 -2.81
N ASN A 213 -12.13 16.66 -2.31
CA ASN A 213 -12.32 17.93 -1.62
C ASN A 213 -12.78 18.97 -2.64
N HIS A 214 -14.05 19.36 -2.58
CA HIS A 214 -14.60 20.47 -3.38
C HIS A 214 -14.22 21.84 -2.82
N GLU A 215 -13.61 21.91 -1.65
CA GLU A 215 -13.22 23.16 -1.01
C GLU A 215 -11.77 23.56 -1.36
N LYS A 216 -11.61 24.22 -2.49
CA LYS A 216 -10.55 25.23 -2.62
C LYS A 216 -11.02 26.45 -1.85
N GLN A 217 -10.78 26.51 -0.55
CA GLN A 217 -10.60 27.75 0.26
C GLN A 217 -10.88 27.46 1.73
N ASN A 218 -9.86 27.71 2.49
CA ASN A 218 -9.72 27.88 3.93
C ASN A 218 -9.00 26.76 4.68
N HIS A 219 -7.85 27.15 5.18
CA HIS A 219 -6.96 26.44 6.07
C HIS A 219 -7.69 25.89 7.31
N SER A 220 -8.00 24.60 7.29
CA SER A 220 -8.00 23.72 8.48
C SER A 220 -8.18 22.26 8.03
N LEU A 221 -7.05 21.61 7.77
CA LEU A 221 -7.00 20.18 7.37
C LEU A 221 -7.09 19.25 8.60
N PHE A 222 -8.06 19.40 9.48
CA PHE A 222 -8.26 18.44 10.58
C PHE A 222 -9.75 18.31 10.91
N GLY A 223 -10.38 17.33 10.30
CA GLY A 223 -11.65 16.78 10.73
C GLY A 223 -11.59 15.26 10.55
N MET A 224 -11.52 14.51 11.65
CA MET A 224 -11.71 13.05 11.59
C MET A 224 -13.17 12.76 11.24
N PRO A 225 -13.46 11.83 10.31
CA PRO A 225 -14.82 11.32 10.15
C PRO A 225 -15.18 10.51 11.41
N ALA A 226 -16.29 10.85 12.01
CA ALA A 226 -16.87 10.09 13.10
C ALA A 226 -17.56 8.83 12.53
N GLY A 227 -17.16 7.66 13.03
CA GLY A 227 -17.94 6.42 12.95
C GLY A 227 -17.84 5.68 11.62
N ILE A 228 -17.06 4.60 11.62
CA ILE A 228 -17.23 3.49 10.68
C ILE A 228 -18.25 2.53 11.31
N PRO A 229 -19.30 2.08 10.57
CA PRO A 229 -20.21 1.05 11.04
C PRO A 229 -19.53 -0.34 11.11
#